data_aba75c5d61ca22c3d5e297cc652331c7
#
_entry.id   aba75c5d61ca22c3d5e297cc652331c7
#
_cell.length_a   1.000
_cell.length_b   1.000
_cell.length_c   1.000
_cell.angle_alpha   90.00
_cell.angle_beta   90.00
_cell.angle_gamma   90.00
#
_symmetry.space_group_name_H-M   'P 1'
#
loop_
_entity.id
_entity.type
_entity.pdbx_description
1 polymer ?
#
loop_
_entity_poly.entity_id
_entity_poly.type
_entity_poly.pdbx_seq_one_letter_code
_entity_poly.pdbx_strand_id
1 'polypeptide(L)'
;MGSEMCIRDSMYVYPSHSQNPKKDPLPHGRKVAYMKKMFPKYKRNITVSRARNVFDIAVELHNKGHKAVVMVVGSDRVDEFANLLDKYNGVEGRHGFYGFDDIKVVSAGERDPDAEGVEGMSASKMRAAAQANDFDQFKLGLPKGFADGEKLFKDVRRFMNLKEEFNLTMEELNRDLYIRGEIWNVGDVVKTTDGDEGTIIRKGTNYVVFE
;
A
#
# COMPACT_ATOMS: atom_id res chain seq x y z
N MET A 1 5.38 49.70 14.77
CA MET A 1 5.23 48.37 15.38
C MET A 1 4.88 47.40 14.27
N GLY A 2 5.89 46.76 13.70
CA GLY A 2 5.68 45.74 12.66
C GLY A 2 5.10 44.48 13.30
N SER A 3 3.91 44.11 12.85
CA SER A 3 3.33 42.79 13.13
C SER A 3 4.22 41.77 12.44
N GLU A 4 5.05 41.09 13.19
CA GLU A 4 5.68 39.85 12.70
C GLU A 4 4.57 38.83 12.46
N MET A 5 4.19 38.74 11.18
CA MET A 5 3.29 37.69 10.72
C MET A 5 4.06 36.38 10.81
N CYS A 6 3.82 35.58 11.85
CA CYS A 6 4.30 34.23 11.94
C CYS A 6 3.75 33.45 10.75
N ILE A 7 4.54 33.32 9.70
CA ILE A 7 4.28 32.41 8.58
C ILE A 7 4.38 31.01 9.18
N ARG A 8 3.25 30.42 9.51
CA ARG A 8 3.20 28.99 9.86
C ARG A 8 3.34 28.23 8.55
N ASP A 9 4.55 27.78 8.27
CA ASP A 9 4.77 26.81 7.21
C ASP A 9 3.98 25.55 7.53
N SER A 10 2.96 25.27 6.73
CA SER A 10 2.11 24.11 6.90
C SER A 10 2.50 23.06 5.87
N MET A 11 2.92 21.89 6.31
CA MET A 11 3.23 20.76 5.44
C MET A 11 1.98 19.88 5.29
N TYR A 12 1.64 19.53 4.05
CA TYR A 12 0.56 18.61 3.70
C TYR A 12 1.07 17.47 2.83
N VAL A 13 0.61 16.27 3.09
CA VAL A 13 0.88 15.09 2.26
C VAL A 13 -0.46 14.58 1.76
N TYR A 14 -0.66 14.58 0.45
CA TYR A 14 -1.87 14.12 -0.21
C TYR A 14 -1.63 12.76 -0.87
N PRO A 15 -2.05 11.65 -0.24
CA PRO A 15 -1.98 10.33 -0.87
C PRO A 15 -2.91 10.26 -2.09
N SER A 16 -2.43 9.64 -3.18
CA SER A 16 -3.23 9.54 -4.40
C SER A 16 -4.50 8.70 -4.22
N HIS A 17 -5.56 9.08 -4.92
CA HIS A 17 -6.80 8.31 -5.01
C HIS A 17 -6.76 7.23 -6.10
N SER A 18 -5.71 7.22 -6.94
CA SER A 18 -5.55 6.20 -7.97
C SER A 18 -5.51 4.81 -7.33
N GLN A 19 -6.14 3.86 -8.00
CA GLN A 19 -6.05 2.45 -7.65
C GLN A 19 -5.94 1.64 -8.92
N ASN A 20 -4.87 0.87 -9.03
CA ASN A 20 -4.62 -0.03 -10.16
C ASN A 20 -3.86 -1.25 -9.66
N PRO A 21 -4.36 -2.47 -9.86
CA PRO A 21 -3.72 -3.69 -9.36
C PRO A 21 -2.24 -3.83 -9.75
N LYS A 22 -1.86 -3.34 -10.95
CA LYS A 22 -0.47 -3.47 -11.45
C LYS A 22 0.47 -2.37 -10.95
N LYS A 23 -0.02 -1.12 -10.80
CA LYS A 23 0.84 0.04 -10.52
C LYS A 23 0.64 0.65 -9.14
N ASP A 24 -0.58 0.61 -8.61
CA ASP A 24 -0.98 1.26 -7.36
C ASP A 24 -2.10 0.48 -6.69
N PRO A 25 -1.79 -0.71 -6.12
CA PRO A 25 -2.81 -1.67 -5.72
C PRO A 25 -3.69 -1.21 -4.56
N LEU A 26 -3.14 -0.47 -3.61
CA LEU A 26 -3.85 -0.15 -2.37
C LEU A 26 -4.96 0.90 -2.58
N PRO A 27 -6.17 0.69 -2.03
CA PRO A 27 -7.19 1.72 -1.95
C PRO A 27 -6.72 2.92 -1.12
N HIS A 28 -7.22 4.13 -1.45
CA HIS A 28 -6.84 5.38 -0.78
C HIS A 28 -6.86 5.31 0.75
N GLY A 29 -7.94 4.80 1.34
CA GLY A 29 -8.06 4.67 2.80
C GLY A 29 -6.98 3.78 3.42
N ARG A 30 -6.55 2.71 2.72
CA ARG A 30 -5.45 1.85 3.16
C ARG A 30 -4.11 2.56 3.05
N LYS A 31 -3.85 3.29 1.95
CA LYS A 31 -2.64 4.11 1.80
C LYS A 31 -2.49 5.08 2.97
N VAL A 32 -3.54 5.87 3.24
CA VAL A 32 -3.56 6.83 4.36
C VAL A 32 -3.28 6.13 5.69
N ALA A 33 -3.95 5.01 5.95
CA ALA A 33 -3.79 4.28 7.21
C ALA A 33 -2.35 3.78 7.41
N TYR A 34 -1.75 3.17 6.38
CA TYR A 34 -0.37 2.69 6.43
C TYR A 34 0.63 3.84 6.52
N MET A 35 0.48 4.91 5.73
CA MET A 35 1.36 6.07 5.81
C MET A 35 1.36 6.71 7.20
N LYS A 36 0.19 6.85 7.84
CA LYS A 36 0.09 7.37 9.22
C LYS A 36 0.78 6.49 10.26
N LYS A 37 0.82 5.18 10.03
CA LYS A 37 1.52 4.23 10.89
C LYS A 37 3.02 4.20 10.63
N MET A 38 3.43 4.28 9.35
CA MET A 38 4.85 4.33 8.96
C MET A 38 5.53 5.60 9.43
N PHE A 39 4.81 6.73 9.39
CA PHE A 39 5.35 8.04 9.68
C PHE A 39 4.56 8.74 10.81
N PRO A 40 4.62 8.25 12.04
CA PRO A 40 3.83 8.77 13.16
C PRO A 40 4.13 10.25 13.46
N LYS A 41 5.37 10.71 13.23
CA LYS A 41 5.77 12.11 13.37
C LYS A 41 4.96 13.02 12.43
N TYR A 42 4.62 12.54 11.24
CA TYR A 42 3.90 13.29 10.21
C TYR A 42 2.42 12.91 10.10
N LYS A 43 1.88 12.18 11.08
CA LYS A 43 0.50 11.67 11.06
C LYS A 43 -0.54 12.77 10.83
N ARG A 44 -0.31 13.97 11.38
CA ARG A 44 -1.21 15.13 11.24
C ARG A 44 -1.12 15.79 9.87
N ASN A 45 0.02 15.65 9.20
CA ASN A 45 0.28 16.22 7.87
C ASN A 45 -0.29 15.34 6.75
N ILE A 46 -0.49 14.03 7.00
CA ILE A 46 -1.07 13.11 6.03
C ILE A 46 -2.57 13.34 5.96
N THR A 47 -2.98 13.99 4.88
CA THR A 47 -4.33 14.54 4.70
C THR A 47 -5.29 13.44 4.23
N VAL A 48 -6.49 13.45 4.78
CA VAL A 48 -7.64 12.70 4.24
C VAL A 48 -8.47 13.71 3.45
N SER A 49 -8.25 13.77 2.16
CA SER A 49 -8.91 14.72 1.27
C SER A 49 -9.67 13.99 0.17
N ARG A 50 -10.63 14.66 -0.44
CA ARG A 50 -11.33 14.21 -1.65
C ARG A 50 -10.65 14.67 -2.94
N ALA A 51 -9.60 15.49 -2.83
CA ALA A 51 -8.81 15.97 -3.96
C ALA A 51 -8.20 14.81 -4.73
N ARG A 52 -8.47 14.73 -6.02
CA ARG A 52 -8.03 13.63 -6.90
C ARG A 52 -6.89 13.99 -7.82
N ASN A 53 -6.69 15.29 -8.04
CA ASN A 53 -5.66 15.82 -8.92
C ASN A 53 -5.01 17.06 -8.30
N VAL A 54 -4.00 17.59 -8.97
CA VAL A 54 -3.22 18.73 -8.48
C VAL A 54 -4.07 20.00 -8.37
N PHE A 55 -5.04 20.19 -9.23
CA PHE A 55 -5.91 21.38 -9.20
C PHE A 55 -6.86 21.34 -8.01
N ASP A 56 -7.45 20.17 -7.70
CA ASP A 56 -8.29 20.03 -6.52
C ASP A 56 -7.50 20.34 -5.24
N ILE A 57 -6.21 19.93 -5.20
CA ILE A 57 -5.31 20.24 -4.08
C ILE A 57 -5.04 21.76 -4.02
N ALA A 58 -4.75 22.39 -5.15
CA ALA A 58 -4.51 23.82 -5.21
C ALA A 58 -5.72 24.62 -4.73
N VAL A 59 -6.92 24.27 -5.18
CA VAL A 59 -8.18 24.89 -4.73
C VAL A 59 -8.40 24.68 -3.23
N GLU A 60 -8.17 23.46 -2.72
CA GLU A 60 -8.30 23.17 -1.28
C GLU A 60 -7.34 24.02 -0.45
N LEU A 61 -6.08 24.16 -0.88
CA LEU A 61 -5.08 24.97 -0.17
C LEU A 61 -5.41 26.46 -0.24
N HIS A 62 -5.84 26.96 -1.39
CA HIS A 62 -6.29 28.33 -1.55
C HIS A 62 -7.48 28.64 -0.64
N ASN A 63 -8.47 27.74 -0.57
CA ASN A 63 -9.64 27.88 0.31
C ASN A 63 -9.29 27.81 1.81
N LYS A 64 -8.16 27.19 2.16
CA LYS A 64 -7.58 27.22 3.52
C LYS A 64 -6.85 28.54 3.83
N GLY A 65 -6.75 29.46 2.86
CA GLY A 65 -6.16 30.77 3.03
C GLY A 65 -4.65 30.84 2.76
N HIS A 66 -4.06 29.77 2.19
CA HIS A 66 -2.65 29.83 1.80
C HIS A 66 -2.45 30.79 0.62
N LYS A 67 -1.41 31.63 0.69
CA LYS A 67 -1.06 32.60 -0.32
C LYS A 67 0.11 32.16 -1.21
N ALA A 68 0.94 31.27 -0.70
CA ALA A 68 2.06 30.69 -1.43
C ALA A 68 2.08 29.17 -1.20
N VAL A 69 2.53 28.42 -2.22
CA VAL A 69 2.65 26.98 -2.17
C VAL A 69 3.99 26.53 -2.74
N VAL A 70 4.60 25.54 -2.09
CA VAL A 70 5.73 24.81 -2.62
C VAL A 70 5.28 23.35 -2.79
N MET A 71 5.23 22.90 -4.04
CA MET A 71 4.87 21.52 -4.36
C MET A 71 6.13 20.69 -4.56
N VAL A 72 6.21 19.55 -3.88
CA VAL A 72 7.32 18.60 -4.02
C VAL A 72 6.84 17.40 -4.82
N VAL A 73 7.49 17.13 -5.94
CA VAL A 73 7.14 16.04 -6.88
C VAL A 73 8.38 15.26 -7.33
N GLY A 74 8.20 14.17 -8.07
CA GLY A 74 9.31 13.51 -8.73
C GLY A 74 9.96 14.41 -9.78
N SER A 75 11.26 14.25 -10.01
CA SER A 75 12.04 15.07 -10.95
C SER A 75 11.45 15.09 -12.36
N ASP A 76 10.87 13.98 -12.79
CA ASP A 76 10.22 13.79 -14.09
C ASP A 76 8.93 14.60 -14.29
N ARG A 77 8.40 15.23 -13.23
CA ARG A 77 7.11 15.94 -13.25
C ARG A 77 7.19 17.42 -12.88
N VAL A 78 8.36 17.91 -12.55
CA VAL A 78 8.53 19.30 -12.08
C VAL A 78 8.02 20.29 -13.12
N ASP A 79 8.49 20.19 -14.36
CA ASP A 79 8.13 21.13 -15.43
C ASP A 79 6.65 21.02 -15.82
N GLU A 80 6.09 19.80 -15.85
CA GLU A 80 4.68 19.57 -16.14
C GLU A 80 3.79 20.29 -15.12
N PHE A 81 4.04 20.04 -13.82
CA PHE A 81 3.21 20.63 -12.77
C PHE A 81 3.44 22.13 -12.59
N ALA A 82 4.67 22.63 -12.78
CA ALA A 82 4.95 24.05 -12.74
C ALA A 82 4.15 24.78 -13.81
N ASN A 83 4.24 24.35 -15.07
CA ASN A 83 3.52 24.95 -16.19
C ASN A 83 1.99 24.87 -16.01
N LEU A 84 1.48 23.73 -15.52
CA LEU A 84 0.05 23.55 -15.30
C LEU A 84 -0.49 24.46 -14.20
N LEU A 85 0.18 24.52 -13.06
CA LEU A 85 -0.27 25.32 -11.93
C LEU A 85 -0.18 26.82 -12.22
N ASP A 86 0.88 27.27 -12.89
CA ASP A 86 1.05 28.67 -13.28
C ASP A 86 -0.01 29.09 -14.31
N LYS A 87 -0.23 28.27 -15.34
CA LYS A 87 -1.21 28.56 -16.40
C LYS A 87 -2.62 28.80 -15.88
N TYR A 88 -3.03 28.09 -14.84
CA TYR A 88 -4.38 28.17 -14.29
C TYR A 88 -4.46 28.98 -12.99
N ASN A 89 -3.36 29.57 -12.54
CA ASN A 89 -3.35 30.46 -11.38
C ASN A 89 -4.16 31.72 -11.66
N GLY A 90 -5.14 32.02 -10.82
CA GLY A 90 -6.04 33.16 -11.02
C GLY A 90 -7.13 32.94 -12.08
N VAL A 91 -7.27 31.70 -12.61
CA VAL A 91 -8.26 31.38 -13.65
C VAL A 91 -9.33 30.45 -13.05
N GLU A 92 -10.59 30.85 -13.17
CA GLU A 92 -11.72 30.01 -12.79
C GLU A 92 -11.98 28.93 -13.86
N GLY A 93 -12.08 27.68 -13.43
CA GLY A 93 -12.28 26.54 -14.33
C GLY A 93 -13.18 25.47 -13.72
N ARG A 94 -13.30 24.33 -14.40
CA ARG A 94 -14.08 23.17 -13.90
C ARG A 94 -13.59 22.62 -12.57
N HIS A 95 -12.32 22.84 -12.25
CA HIS A 95 -11.68 22.46 -10.98
C HIS A 95 -11.94 23.46 -9.84
N GLY A 96 -12.56 24.60 -10.12
CA GLY A 96 -12.73 25.72 -9.21
C GLY A 96 -11.67 26.80 -9.44
N PHE A 97 -11.50 27.68 -8.46
CA PHE A 97 -10.56 28.80 -8.50
C PHE A 97 -9.46 28.63 -7.46
N TYR A 98 -8.24 28.93 -7.82
CA TYR A 98 -7.13 29.21 -6.90
C TYR A 98 -6.32 30.40 -7.43
N GLY A 99 -5.77 31.19 -6.50
CA GLY A 99 -4.91 32.34 -6.81
C GLY A 99 -3.84 32.46 -5.75
N PHE A 100 -2.64 32.01 -6.05
CA PHE A 100 -1.49 32.13 -5.17
C PHE A 100 -0.59 33.26 -5.61
N ASP A 101 0.02 33.95 -4.65
CA ASP A 101 1.00 35.00 -4.88
C ASP A 101 2.35 34.41 -5.35
N ASP A 102 2.65 33.17 -4.90
CA ASP A 102 3.86 32.43 -5.30
C ASP A 102 3.57 30.93 -5.40
N ILE A 103 3.99 30.32 -6.50
CA ILE A 103 3.91 28.88 -6.74
C ILE A 103 5.30 28.37 -7.11
N LYS A 104 5.80 27.42 -6.34
CA LYS A 104 7.05 26.74 -6.63
C LYS A 104 6.82 25.23 -6.74
N VAL A 105 7.37 24.62 -7.78
CA VAL A 105 7.39 23.15 -7.91
C VAL A 105 8.84 22.72 -7.87
N VAL A 106 9.17 21.84 -6.95
CA VAL A 106 10.53 21.39 -6.72
C VAL A 106 10.62 19.87 -6.77
N SER A 107 11.79 19.36 -7.14
CA SER A 107 12.06 17.94 -7.12
C SER A 107 12.22 17.41 -5.69
N ALA A 108 11.69 16.22 -5.41
CA ALA A 108 11.97 15.47 -4.19
C ALA A 108 13.42 14.94 -4.11
N GLY A 109 14.24 15.25 -5.11
CA GLY A 109 15.57 14.70 -5.30
C GLY A 109 15.56 13.48 -6.23
N GLU A 110 16.74 13.13 -6.69
CA GLU A 110 16.95 11.90 -7.45
C GLU A 110 17.05 10.73 -6.49
N ARG A 111 16.46 9.62 -6.90
CA ARG A 111 16.55 8.38 -6.12
C ARG A 111 17.81 7.65 -6.57
N ASP A 112 18.66 7.29 -5.62
CA ASP A 112 19.80 6.40 -5.88
C ASP A 112 19.30 4.94 -5.98
N PRO A 113 19.26 4.35 -7.16
CA PRO A 113 18.79 2.96 -7.34
C PRO A 113 19.73 1.92 -6.74
N ASP A 114 20.99 2.31 -6.47
CA ASP A 114 22.04 1.44 -5.93
C ASP A 114 22.16 1.57 -4.40
N ALA A 115 21.42 2.52 -3.79
CA ALA A 115 21.39 2.66 -2.34
C ALA A 115 20.78 1.41 -1.67
N GLU A 116 21.32 1.06 -0.52
CA GLU A 116 20.80 -0.04 0.29
C GLU A 116 19.54 0.36 1.09
N GLY A 117 18.66 -0.63 1.34
CA GLY A 117 17.48 -0.44 2.18
C GLY A 117 16.38 0.39 1.55
N VAL A 118 15.74 1.26 2.34
CA VAL A 118 14.54 2.02 1.92
C VAL A 118 14.83 2.97 0.76
N GLU A 119 16.01 3.56 0.71
CA GLU A 119 16.39 4.54 -0.34
C GLU A 119 16.54 3.88 -1.72
N GLY A 120 17.09 2.67 -1.76
CA GLY A 120 17.24 1.88 -3.00
C GLY A 120 15.99 1.11 -3.43
N MET A 121 14.96 1.03 -2.55
CA MET A 121 13.73 0.31 -2.83
C MET A 121 12.72 1.19 -3.55
N SER A 122 12.45 0.87 -4.82
CA SER A 122 11.39 1.51 -5.58
C SER A 122 10.03 0.83 -5.36
N ALA A 123 8.95 1.56 -5.62
CA ALA A 123 7.61 0.97 -5.61
C ALA A 123 7.48 -0.22 -6.59
N SER A 124 8.25 -0.22 -7.68
CA SER A 124 8.30 -1.33 -8.63
C SER A 124 9.02 -2.55 -8.04
N LYS A 125 10.16 -2.36 -7.37
CA LYS A 125 10.87 -3.44 -6.66
C LYS A 125 9.99 -4.05 -5.56
N MET A 126 9.28 -3.21 -4.78
CA MET A 126 8.34 -3.71 -3.76
C MET A 126 7.18 -4.53 -4.36
N ARG A 127 6.61 -4.07 -5.48
CA ARG A 127 5.57 -4.86 -6.16
C ARG A 127 6.12 -6.16 -6.74
N ALA A 128 7.33 -6.17 -7.28
CA ALA A 128 7.98 -7.39 -7.76
C ALA A 128 8.21 -8.39 -6.62
N ALA A 129 8.67 -7.94 -5.46
CA ALA A 129 8.79 -8.77 -4.26
C ALA A 129 7.43 -9.34 -3.82
N ALA A 130 6.37 -8.52 -3.87
CA ALA A 130 5.01 -8.98 -3.56
C ALA A 130 4.51 -10.03 -4.57
N GLN A 131 4.83 -9.88 -5.86
CA GLN A 131 4.52 -10.88 -6.90
C GLN A 131 5.26 -12.20 -6.69
N ALA A 132 6.54 -12.11 -6.33
CA ALA A 132 7.38 -13.27 -6.04
C ALA A 132 7.08 -13.94 -4.69
N ASN A 133 6.12 -13.41 -3.91
CA ASN A 133 5.83 -13.83 -2.53
C ASN A 133 7.07 -13.75 -1.60
N ASP A 134 7.96 -12.82 -1.86
CA ASP A 134 9.20 -12.60 -1.12
C ASP A 134 9.00 -11.45 -0.10
N PHE A 135 8.65 -11.81 1.12
CA PHE A 135 8.45 -10.84 2.19
C PHE A 135 9.76 -10.20 2.66
N ASP A 136 10.86 -10.92 2.63
CA ASP A 136 12.15 -10.40 3.09
C ASP A 136 12.63 -9.28 2.19
N GLN A 137 12.53 -9.45 0.88
CA GLN A 137 12.78 -8.37 -0.07
C GLN A 137 11.80 -7.21 0.07
N PHE A 138 10.51 -7.50 0.27
CA PHE A 138 9.51 -6.46 0.50
C PHE A 138 9.81 -5.63 1.74
N LYS A 139 10.24 -6.28 2.82
CA LYS A 139 10.56 -5.66 4.10
C LYS A 139 11.70 -4.64 4.02
N LEU A 140 12.64 -4.79 3.08
CA LEU A 140 13.72 -3.82 2.87
C LEU A 140 13.21 -2.42 2.50
N GLY A 141 12.04 -2.32 1.87
CA GLY A 141 11.41 -1.05 1.53
C GLY A 141 10.56 -0.44 2.64
N LEU A 142 10.52 -1.03 3.82
CA LEU A 142 9.73 -0.55 4.94
C LEU A 142 10.61 0.19 5.96
N PRO A 143 10.07 1.22 6.62
CA PRO A 143 10.77 1.87 7.72
C PRO A 143 11.13 0.88 8.83
N LYS A 144 12.32 1.02 9.41
CA LYS A 144 12.77 0.19 10.54
C LYS A 144 11.75 0.26 11.69
N GLY A 145 11.37 -0.91 12.20
CA GLY A 145 10.41 -1.01 13.31
C GLY A 145 8.93 -0.89 12.92
N PHE A 146 8.60 -0.90 11.62
CA PHE A 146 7.20 -0.91 11.20
C PHE A 146 6.53 -2.27 11.47
N ALA A 147 5.68 -2.32 12.51
CA ALA A 147 5.07 -3.56 12.99
C ALA A 147 4.04 -4.19 12.03
N ASP A 148 3.35 -3.38 11.20
CA ASP A 148 2.31 -3.86 10.29
C ASP A 148 2.88 -4.31 8.92
N GLY A 149 4.17 -4.63 8.82
CA GLY A 149 4.83 -4.98 7.55
C GLY A 149 4.21 -6.17 6.84
N GLU A 150 3.98 -7.27 7.55
CA GLU A 150 3.31 -8.47 6.99
C GLU A 150 1.87 -8.18 6.54
N LYS A 151 1.14 -7.39 7.33
CA LYS A 151 -0.23 -7.01 6.98
C LYS A 151 -0.25 -6.16 5.71
N LEU A 152 0.67 -5.22 5.57
CA LEU A 152 0.82 -4.44 4.36
C LEU A 152 1.17 -5.32 3.16
N PHE A 153 2.10 -6.26 3.32
CA PHE A 153 2.47 -7.21 2.29
C PHE A 153 1.27 -8.04 1.79
N LYS A 154 0.50 -8.62 2.72
CA LYS A 154 -0.73 -9.36 2.40
C LYS A 154 -1.77 -8.48 1.71
N ASP A 155 -2.00 -7.26 2.20
CA ASP A 155 -2.92 -6.32 1.56
C ASP A 155 -2.45 -5.96 0.14
N VAL A 156 -1.16 -5.69 -0.09
CA VAL A 156 -0.61 -5.41 -1.41
C VAL A 156 -0.86 -6.58 -2.36
N ARG A 157 -0.52 -7.81 -1.96
CA ARG A 157 -0.78 -9.03 -2.76
C ARG A 157 -2.25 -9.20 -3.09
N ARG A 158 -3.13 -9.04 -2.09
CA ARG A 158 -4.59 -9.12 -2.26
C ARG A 158 -5.10 -8.12 -3.30
N PHE A 159 -4.70 -6.86 -3.20
CA PHE A 159 -5.15 -5.81 -4.12
C PHE A 159 -4.44 -5.84 -5.48
N MET A 160 -3.34 -6.56 -5.60
CA MET A 160 -2.75 -6.93 -6.89
C MET A 160 -3.49 -8.08 -7.58
N ASN A 161 -4.53 -8.66 -6.94
CA ASN A 161 -5.25 -9.85 -7.38
C ASN A 161 -4.32 -11.07 -7.54
N LEU A 162 -3.25 -11.11 -6.77
CA LEU A 162 -2.41 -12.30 -6.69
C LEU A 162 -3.16 -13.31 -5.85
N LYS A 163 -3.33 -14.51 -6.39
CA LYS A 163 -3.84 -15.63 -5.62
C LYS A 163 -2.87 -15.83 -4.46
N GLU A 164 -3.39 -15.90 -3.24
CA GLU A 164 -2.62 -16.47 -2.16
C GLU A 164 -2.38 -17.91 -2.60
N GLU A 165 -1.14 -18.24 -2.97
CA GLU A 165 -0.72 -19.62 -2.89
C GLU A 165 -0.75 -19.93 -1.41
N PHE A 166 -1.83 -20.56 -0.99
CA PHE A 166 -1.86 -21.26 0.26
C PHE A 166 -0.79 -22.35 0.14
N ASN A 167 0.41 -22.09 0.62
CA ASN A 167 1.32 -23.16 1.01
C ASN A 167 0.71 -23.80 2.26
N LEU A 168 -0.42 -24.48 2.05
CA LEU A 168 -0.92 -25.43 3.02
C LEU A 168 0.17 -26.48 3.18
N THR A 169 0.64 -26.65 4.39
CA THR A 169 1.42 -27.84 4.70
C THR A 169 0.60 -29.05 4.29
N MET A 170 1.25 -30.18 3.96
CA MET A 170 0.52 -31.41 3.61
C MET A 170 -0.48 -31.78 4.71
N GLU A 171 -0.19 -31.43 5.97
CA GLU A 171 -1.10 -31.63 7.11
C GLU A 171 -2.34 -30.73 7.04
N GLU A 172 -2.18 -29.46 6.72
CA GLU A 172 -3.29 -28.51 6.58
C GLU A 172 -4.15 -28.84 5.35
N LEU A 173 -3.52 -29.23 4.24
CA LEU A 173 -4.22 -29.67 3.04
C LEU A 173 -5.03 -30.96 3.33
N ASN A 174 -4.42 -31.94 3.95
CA ASN A 174 -5.10 -33.20 4.33
C ASN A 174 -6.24 -32.94 5.31
N ARG A 175 -6.07 -32.02 6.25
CA ARG A 175 -7.12 -31.62 7.18
C ARG A 175 -8.31 -30.98 6.47
N ASP A 176 -8.07 -30.08 5.52
CA ASP A 176 -9.14 -29.43 4.74
C ASP A 176 -9.89 -30.45 3.87
N LEU A 177 -9.18 -31.31 3.16
CA LEU A 177 -9.75 -32.41 2.38
C LEU A 177 -10.55 -33.38 3.25
N TYR A 178 -10.07 -33.67 4.46
CA TYR A 178 -10.77 -34.50 5.43
C TYR A 178 -12.09 -33.89 5.89
N ILE A 179 -12.10 -32.62 6.22
CA ILE A 179 -13.30 -31.89 6.65
C ILE A 179 -14.33 -31.83 5.51
N ARG A 180 -13.89 -31.66 4.26
CA ARG A 180 -14.76 -31.67 3.08
C ARG A 180 -15.27 -33.05 2.70
N GLY A 181 -14.76 -34.10 3.32
CA GLY A 181 -15.13 -35.47 2.99
C GLY A 181 -14.51 -35.99 1.69
N GLU A 182 -13.42 -35.37 1.23
CA GLU A 182 -12.74 -35.77 0.00
C GLU A 182 -11.72 -36.88 0.21
N ILE A 183 -11.26 -37.07 1.45
CA ILE A 183 -10.33 -38.14 1.82
C ILE A 183 -10.76 -38.82 3.12
N TRP A 184 -10.27 -40.06 3.32
CA TRP A 184 -10.43 -40.90 4.53
C TRP A 184 -11.88 -41.06 4.93
N ASN A 185 -12.68 -41.51 4.02
CA ASN A 185 -14.08 -41.84 4.28
C ASN A 185 -14.24 -43.29 4.76
N VAL A 186 -15.37 -43.56 5.37
CA VAL A 186 -15.69 -44.93 5.76
C VAL A 186 -15.75 -45.81 4.50
N GLY A 187 -15.00 -46.91 4.51
CA GLY A 187 -14.81 -47.83 3.39
C GLY A 187 -13.51 -47.61 2.59
N ASP A 188 -12.80 -46.50 2.82
CA ASP A 188 -11.50 -46.29 2.16
C ASP A 188 -10.44 -47.21 2.79
N VAL A 189 -9.57 -47.77 1.94
CA VAL A 189 -8.40 -48.49 2.38
C VAL A 189 -7.26 -47.55 2.65
N VAL A 190 -6.68 -47.61 3.83
CA VAL A 190 -5.57 -46.72 4.25
C VAL A 190 -4.36 -47.55 4.63
N LYS A 191 -3.19 -46.93 4.49
CA LYS A 191 -1.92 -47.49 4.94
C LYS A 191 -1.27 -46.50 5.91
N THR A 192 -0.87 -46.99 7.05
CA THR A 192 -0.16 -46.16 8.05
C THR A 192 1.30 -45.99 7.67
N THR A 193 1.96 -45.00 8.29
CA THR A 193 3.41 -44.79 8.16
C THR A 193 4.23 -45.99 8.63
N ASP A 194 3.67 -46.81 9.53
CA ASP A 194 4.32 -48.00 10.07
C ASP A 194 4.11 -49.23 9.18
N GLY A 195 3.30 -49.07 8.11
CA GLY A 195 3.10 -50.08 7.08
C GLY A 195 1.82 -50.93 7.24
N ASP A 196 1.03 -50.73 8.29
CA ASP A 196 -0.25 -51.39 8.49
C ASP A 196 -1.28 -50.94 7.48
N GLU A 197 -2.03 -51.86 6.91
CA GLU A 197 -3.12 -51.56 5.96
C GLU A 197 -4.45 -52.01 6.55
N GLY A 198 -5.49 -51.22 6.38
CA GLY A 198 -6.83 -51.53 6.85
C GLY A 198 -7.89 -50.66 6.21
N THR A 199 -9.15 -51.04 6.44
CA THR A 199 -10.32 -50.31 5.92
C THR A 199 -10.87 -49.38 7.00
N ILE A 200 -11.16 -48.11 6.66
CA ILE A 200 -11.78 -47.19 7.61
C ILE A 200 -13.21 -47.62 7.92
N ILE A 201 -13.45 -47.95 9.19
CA ILE A 201 -14.76 -48.39 9.70
C ILE A 201 -15.51 -47.26 10.39
N ARG A 202 -14.82 -46.21 10.84
CA ARG A 202 -15.43 -45.06 11.51
C ARG A 202 -14.62 -43.77 11.27
N LYS A 203 -15.32 -42.67 11.03
CA LYS A 203 -14.76 -41.36 10.89
C LYS A 203 -15.26 -40.45 12.00
N GLY A 204 -14.34 -39.81 12.74
CA GLY A 204 -14.65 -38.78 13.74
C GLY A 204 -14.32 -37.36 13.23
N THR A 205 -14.32 -36.39 14.11
CA THR A 205 -14.03 -34.98 13.72
C THR A 205 -12.56 -34.78 13.32
N ASN A 206 -11.63 -35.47 14.00
CA ASN A 206 -10.18 -35.33 13.80
C ASN A 206 -9.47 -36.73 13.80
N TYR A 207 -10.17 -37.82 13.60
CA TYR A 207 -9.60 -39.14 13.61
C TYR A 207 -10.41 -40.12 12.74
N VAL A 208 -9.77 -41.15 12.28
CA VAL A 208 -10.41 -42.34 11.67
C VAL A 208 -10.06 -43.57 12.48
N VAL A 209 -10.96 -44.57 12.48
CA VAL A 209 -10.71 -45.91 12.99
C VAL A 209 -10.70 -46.83 11.80
N PHE A 210 -9.68 -47.64 11.66
CA PHE A 210 -9.57 -48.66 10.61
C PHE A 210 -9.32 -50.05 11.24
N GLU A 211 -9.67 -51.08 10.50
CA GLU A 211 -9.54 -52.49 10.88
C GLU A 211 -8.85 -53.25 9.74
#